data_f098546a646b054a7e4ca0d1b64d9a77
#
_entry.id   f098546a646b054a7e4ca0d1b64d9a77
#
_cell.length_a   1.000
_cell.length_b   1.000
_cell.length_c   1.000
_cell.angle_alpha   90.00
_cell.angle_beta   90.00
_cell.angle_gamma   90.00
#
_symmetry.space_group_name_H-M   'P 1'
#
loop_
_entity.id
_entity.type
_entity.pdbx_description
1 polymer ?
#
loop_
_entity_poly.entity_id
_entity_poly.type
_entity_poly.pdbx_seq_one_letter_code
_entity_poly.pdbx_strand_id
1 'polypeptide(L)'
;PDCLGPTTRVCPVCHTPWPSTFTADSPLIGLVGVRGSGKTIMLSVLAQELTTSIQRRFDAAIHPTGNRRLVSQLANWRSDMGRGGHLPSQTETYQHVSKDQRDSAEPAVFEWQLADGRNRQRSTIFSFYDTAGEDLASMDRTRELNYLAATDGVILLLDPFGFTGNHDLARSKGVDEDLLHDRPEDVLRNIVELLRQADQVGSKKKISRPLAVVVSKIDAFFDSIDEDSPLRRPSSDQPYFDEAESLEVHEHVAMLLDEWSGGGLLRMLELNFSTFR
;
A
#
# COMPACT_ATOMS: atom_id res chain seq x y z
N PRO A 1 -16.82 -32.39 23.92
CA PRO A 1 -17.52 -31.33 23.19
C PRO A 1 -16.94 -31.34 21.78
N ASP A 2 -17.68 -31.99 20.87
CA ASP A 2 -17.27 -32.23 19.50
C ASP A 2 -17.50 -30.93 18.70
N CYS A 3 -16.43 -30.20 18.39
CA CYS A 3 -16.46 -29.15 17.39
C CYS A 3 -16.51 -29.79 16.00
N LEU A 4 -17.71 -30.17 15.56
CA LEU A 4 -17.98 -30.75 14.24
C LEU A 4 -18.36 -29.69 13.19
N GLY A 5 -17.86 -28.44 13.32
CA GLY A 5 -17.97 -27.43 12.28
C GLY A 5 -16.76 -27.46 11.34
N PRO A 6 -16.89 -26.97 10.09
CA PRO A 6 -15.76 -26.81 9.20
C PRO A 6 -14.72 -25.90 9.88
N THR A 7 -13.54 -26.42 10.16
CA THR A 7 -12.45 -25.64 10.74
C THR A 7 -11.82 -24.77 9.64
N THR A 8 -12.02 -23.47 9.71
CA THR A 8 -11.32 -22.53 8.84
C THR A 8 -9.97 -22.21 9.47
N ARG A 9 -8.88 -22.35 8.70
CA ARG A 9 -7.57 -21.86 9.14
C ARG A 9 -7.58 -20.35 9.16
N VAL A 10 -7.08 -19.75 10.22
CA VAL A 10 -7.00 -18.29 10.37
C VAL A 10 -5.58 -17.87 10.69
N CYS A 11 -5.20 -16.68 10.30
CA CYS A 11 -3.92 -16.07 10.70
C CYS A 11 -3.90 -15.91 12.24
N PRO A 12 -2.85 -16.37 12.93
CA PRO A 12 -2.77 -16.24 14.39
C PRO A 12 -2.60 -14.80 14.86
N VAL A 13 -2.23 -13.86 13.96
CA VAL A 13 -1.97 -12.45 14.29
C VAL A 13 -3.19 -11.60 14.06
N CYS A 14 -3.83 -11.72 12.88
CA CYS A 14 -4.94 -10.84 12.46
C CYS A 14 -6.28 -11.57 12.30
N HIS A 15 -6.33 -12.87 12.61
CA HIS A 15 -7.51 -13.75 12.56
C HIS A 15 -8.20 -13.83 11.17
N THR A 16 -7.53 -13.34 10.11
CA THR A 16 -8.03 -13.45 8.74
C THR A 16 -8.13 -14.91 8.31
N PRO A 17 -9.27 -15.36 7.76
CA PRO A 17 -9.40 -16.69 7.20
C PRO A 17 -8.41 -16.92 6.05
N TRP A 18 -7.67 -18.02 6.10
CA TRP A 18 -6.78 -18.38 4.99
C TRP A 18 -7.54 -19.14 3.91
N PRO A 19 -7.27 -18.82 2.63
CA PRO A 19 -7.77 -19.63 1.53
C PRO A 19 -7.33 -21.08 1.65
N SER A 20 -8.11 -22.01 1.11
CA SER A 20 -7.78 -23.44 1.12
C SER A 20 -6.48 -23.76 0.38
N THR A 21 -6.10 -22.86 -0.55
CA THR A 21 -4.87 -22.91 -1.37
C THR A 21 -3.66 -22.25 -0.71
N PHE A 22 -3.79 -21.76 0.53
CA PHE A 22 -2.71 -21.09 1.24
C PHE A 22 -1.48 -22.01 1.36
N THR A 23 -0.38 -21.58 0.78
CA THR A 23 0.95 -22.22 0.84
C THR A 23 1.93 -21.31 1.59
N ALA A 24 3.17 -21.77 1.80
CA ALA A 24 4.19 -21.02 2.54
C ALA A 24 4.55 -19.66 1.94
N ASP A 25 4.36 -19.48 0.62
CA ASP A 25 4.68 -18.24 -0.09
C ASP A 25 3.42 -17.35 -0.20
N SER A 26 3.08 -16.69 0.89
CA SER A 26 1.88 -15.84 0.97
C SER A 26 2.23 -14.48 1.56
N PRO A 27 2.86 -13.58 0.79
CA PRO A 27 3.31 -12.29 1.31
C PRO A 27 2.14 -11.42 1.76
N LEU A 28 2.33 -10.82 2.92
CA LEU A 28 1.44 -9.86 3.53
C LEU A 28 2.00 -8.45 3.31
N ILE A 29 1.21 -7.58 2.69
CA ILE A 29 1.64 -6.23 2.31
C ILE A 29 0.80 -5.22 3.08
N GLY A 30 1.45 -4.35 3.84
CA GLY A 30 0.82 -3.23 4.52
C GLY A 30 0.78 -1.99 3.63
N LEU A 31 -0.39 -1.37 3.50
CA LEU A 31 -0.56 -0.08 2.81
C LEU A 31 -0.67 1.02 3.86
N VAL A 32 0.29 1.92 3.89
CA VAL A 32 0.41 2.98 4.89
C VAL A 32 0.54 4.35 4.23
N GLY A 33 0.19 5.40 4.95
CA GLY A 33 0.26 6.80 4.48
C GLY A 33 -0.63 7.69 5.32
N VAL A 34 -0.46 8.99 5.21
CA VAL A 34 -1.27 9.99 5.94
C VAL A 34 -2.76 9.91 5.60
N ARG A 35 -3.59 10.54 6.41
CA ARG A 35 -5.01 10.74 6.11
C ARG A 35 -5.18 11.45 4.77
N GLY A 36 -6.14 11.02 3.96
CA GLY A 36 -6.42 11.63 2.66
C GLY A 36 -5.38 11.33 1.56
N SER A 37 -4.34 10.55 1.81
CA SER A 37 -3.33 10.20 0.79
C SER A 37 -3.84 9.31 -0.36
N GLY A 38 -5.08 8.81 -0.28
CA GLY A 38 -5.69 8.02 -1.37
C GLY A 38 -5.44 6.51 -1.29
N LYS A 39 -5.11 5.95 -0.12
CA LYS A 39 -4.84 4.50 0.09
C LYS A 39 -5.95 3.60 -0.47
N THR A 40 -7.19 3.85 -0.08
CA THR A 40 -8.34 3.07 -0.53
C THR A 40 -8.55 3.18 -2.04
N ILE A 41 -8.31 4.37 -2.62
CA ILE A 41 -8.37 4.59 -4.07
C ILE A 41 -7.27 3.79 -4.77
N MET A 42 -6.04 3.89 -4.28
CA MET A 42 -4.92 3.11 -4.82
C MET A 42 -5.22 1.61 -4.76
N LEU A 43 -5.74 1.10 -3.64
CA LEU A 43 -6.10 -0.31 -3.51
C LEU A 43 -7.18 -0.72 -4.52
N SER A 44 -8.16 0.16 -4.79
CA SER A 44 -9.21 -0.09 -5.79
C SER A 44 -8.63 -0.17 -7.21
N VAL A 45 -7.70 0.73 -7.54
CA VAL A 45 -6.99 0.71 -8.83
C VAL A 45 -6.11 -0.53 -8.93
N LEU A 46 -5.32 -0.83 -7.89
CA LEU A 46 -4.44 -1.99 -7.85
C LEU A 46 -5.22 -3.31 -8.03
N ALA A 47 -6.38 -3.44 -7.39
CA ALA A 47 -7.25 -4.60 -7.52
C ALA A 47 -7.70 -4.83 -8.98
N GLN A 48 -8.01 -3.75 -9.70
CA GLN A 48 -8.36 -3.82 -11.12
C GLN A 48 -7.13 -4.14 -11.97
N GLU A 49 -6.02 -3.44 -11.76
CA GLU A 49 -4.80 -3.65 -12.56
C GLU A 49 -4.26 -5.08 -12.40
N LEU A 50 -4.29 -5.63 -11.19
CA LEU A 50 -3.92 -7.03 -10.93
C LEU A 50 -4.74 -7.99 -11.81
N THR A 51 -6.05 -7.78 -11.91
CA THR A 51 -6.96 -8.68 -12.64
C THR A 51 -7.11 -8.35 -14.12
N THR A 52 -6.45 -7.32 -14.63
CA THR A 52 -6.52 -6.91 -16.05
C THR A 52 -5.14 -6.79 -16.68
N SER A 53 -4.46 -5.67 -16.48
CA SER A 53 -3.20 -5.34 -17.16
C SER A 53 -2.04 -6.23 -16.69
N ILE A 54 -1.91 -6.39 -15.36
CA ILE A 54 -0.81 -7.12 -14.74
C ILE A 54 -0.90 -8.61 -15.09
N GLN A 55 -2.09 -9.20 -14.99
CA GLN A 55 -2.24 -10.62 -15.37
C GLN A 55 -1.88 -10.87 -16.85
N ARG A 56 -2.22 -9.93 -17.74
CA ARG A 56 -1.84 -10.05 -19.19
C ARG A 56 -0.34 -9.88 -19.39
N ARG A 57 0.25 -8.89 -18.73
CA ARG A 57 1.69 -8.61 -18.84
C ARG A 57 2.55 -9.80 -18.41
N PHE A 58 2.19 -10.47 -17.32
CA PHE A 58 2.97 -11.55 -16.74
C PHE A 58 2.47 -12.95 -17.11
N ASP A 59 1.52 -13.06 -18.03
CA ASP A 59 0.87 -14.34 -18.42
C ASP A 59 0.45 -15.15 -17.20
N ALA A 60 -0.20 -14.49 -16.26
CA ALA A 60 -0.63 -15.03 -14.99
C ALA A 60 -2.16 -15.05 -14.89
N ALA A 61 -2.72 -16.01 -14.17
CA ALA A 61 -4.11 -15.95 -13.74
C ALA A 61 -4.16 -15.32 -12.33
N ILE A 62 -4.79 -14.13 -12.21
CA ILE A 62 -4.92 -13.45 -10.94
C ILE A 62 -6.39 -13.37 -10.56
N HIS A 63 -6.75 -13.97 -9.45
CA HIS A 63 -8.12 -14.05 -8.97
C HIS A 63 -8.25 -13.46 -7.57
N PRO A 64 -9.28 -12.61 -7.32
CA PRO A 64 -9.62 -12.24 -5.96
C PRO A 64 -10.10 -13.48 -5.20
N THR A 65 -9.57 -13.66 -4.01
CA THR A 65 -9.92 -14.74 -3.10
C THR A 65 -10.25 -14.17 -1.71
N GLY A 66 -10.77 -14.97 -0.79
CA GLY A 66 -11.17 -14.48 0.53
C GLY A 66 -12.50 -13.71 0.52
N ASN A 67 -12.57 -12.56 1.18
CA ASN A 67 -13.80 -11.78 1.30
C ASN A 67 -14.22 -11.12 -0.02
N ARG A 68 -15.17 -11.73 -0.70
CA ARG A 68 -15.73 -11.19 -1.93
C ARG A 68 -16.40 -9.82 -1.76
N ARG A 69 -16.85 -9.49 -0.53
CA ARG A 69 -17.51 -8.21 -0.26
C ARG A 69 -16.53 -7.04 -0.45
N LEU A 70 -15.33 -7.12 0.12
CA LEU A 70 -14.32 -6.07 -0.03
C LEU A 70 -13.92 -5.89 -1.51
N VAL A 71 -13.66 -6.99 -2.21
CA VAL A 71 -13.31 -6.93 -3.65
C VAL A 71 -14.44 -6.32 -4.48
N SER A 72 -15.69 -6.69 -4.19
CA SER A 72 -16.85 -6.09 -4.86
C SER A 72 -17.00 -4.60 -4.55
N GLN A 73 -16.74 -4.18 -3.31
CA GLN A 73 -16.71 -2.76 -2.92
C GLN A 73 -15.64 -1.98 -3.68
N LEU A 74 -14.43 -2.51 -3.77
CA LEU A 74 -13.33 -1.89 -4.52
C LEU A 74 -13.70 -1.72 -6.00
N ALA A 75 -14.32 -2.73 -6.61
CA ALA A 75 -14.79 -2.67 -8.00
C ALA A 75 -15.91 -1.62 -8.19
N ASN A 76 -16.86 -1.53 -7.25
CA ASN A 76 -17.93 -0.54 -7.29
C ASN A 76 -17.38 0.88 -7.17
N TRP A 77 -16.49 1.14 -6.22
CA TRP A 77 -15.85 2.46 -6.07
C TRP A 77 -15.12 2.88 -7.35
N ARG A 78 -14.41 1.95 -7.98
CA ARG A 78 -13.74 2.22 -9.26
C ARG A 78 -14.75 2.60 -10.36
N SER A 79 -15.86 1.86 -10.47
CA SER A 79 -16.92 2.15 -11.44
C SER A 79 -17.53 3.53 -11.21
N ASP A 80 -17.79 3.86 -9.95
CA ASP A 80 -18.40 5.14 -9.56
C ASP A 80 -17.45 6.33 -9.85
N MET A 81 -16.16 6.20 -9.53
CA MET A 81 -15.15 7.20 -9.88
C MET A 81 -15.06 7.41 -11.40
N GLY A 82 -15.10 6.35 -12.19
CA GLY A 82 -15.04 6.43 -13.66
C GLY A 82 -16.28 7.10 -14.30
N ARG A 83 -17.39 7.17 -13.56
CA ARG A 83 -18.64 7.84 -14.00
C ARG A 83 -18.81 9.24 -13.42
N GLY A 84 -17.80 9.80 -12.78
CA GLY A 84 -17.88 11.10 -12.10
C GLY A 84 -18.69 11.05 -10.80
N GLY A 85 -18.80 9.86 -10.19
CA GLY A 85 -19.45 9.64 -8.90
C GLY A 85 -18.61 10.10 -7.71
N HIS A 86 -19.13 9.85 -6.51
CA HIS A 86 -18.45 10.24 -5.28
C HIS A 86 -17.23 9.35 -4.99
N LEU A 87 -16.19 9.97 -4.44
CA LEU A 87 -15.05 9.24 -3.88
C LEU A 87 -15.49 8.40 -2.68
N PRO A 88 -14.82 7.27 -2.39
CA PRO A 88 -15.04 6.51 -1.17
C PRO A 88 -14.93 7.41 0.06
N SER A 89 -15.78 7.17 1.07
CA SER A 89 -15.61 7.79 2.38
C SER A 89 -14.26 7.41 2.99
N GLN A 90 -13.79 8.21 3.94
CA GLN A 90 -12.56 7.90 4.68
C GLN A 90 -12.66 6.51 5.32
N THR A 91 -11.54 5.78 5.35
CA THR A 91 -11.43 4.52 6.09
C THR A 91 -11.61 4.80 7.58
N GLU A 92 -12.52 4.07 8.23
CA GLU A 92 -12.79 4.24 9.65
C GLU A 92 -11.54 3.90 10.49
N THR A 93 -11.28 4.71 11.52
CA THR A 93 -10.17 4.47 12.45
C THR A 93 -10.44 3.22 13.28
N TYR A 94 -9.38 2.51 13.64
CA TYR A 94 -9.44 1.30 14.47
C TYR A 94 -10.23 1.49 15.78
N GLN A 95 -10.21 2.71 16.36
CA GLN A 95 -10.94 3.03 17.61
C GLN A 95 -12.45 3.19 17.42
N HIS A 96 -12.92 3.61 16.25
CA HIS A 96 -14.34 3.78 15.96
C HIS A 96 -15.02 2.51 15.45
N VAL A 97 -14.23 1.51 15.08
CA VAL A 97 -14.73 0.19 14.68
C VAL A 97 -15.09 -0.62 15.93
N SER A 98 -16.25 -1.23 15.99
CA SER A 98 -16.64 -2.09 17.11
C SER A 98 -15.66 -3.25 17.28
N LYS A 99 -15.55 -3.81 18.51
CA LYS A 99 -14.59 -4.88 18.80
C LYS A 99 -14.75 -6.09 17.85
N ASP A 100 -15.99 -6.43 17.53
CA ASP A 100 -16.31 -7.51 16.57
C ASP A 100 -15.93 -7.16 15.12
N GLN A 101 -15.92 -5.87 14.77
CA GLN A 101 -15.47 -5.36 13.45
C GLN A 101 -13.96 -5.17 13.37
N ARG A 102 -13.27 -4.92 14.51
CA ARG A 102 -11.79 -4.85 14.57
C ARG A 102 -11.16 -6.19 14.24
N ASP A 103 -11.77 -7.27 14.72
CA ASP A 103 -11.37 -8.64 14.40
C ASP A 103 -11.69 -9.01 12.94
N SER A 104 -12.45 -8.17 12.22
CA SER A 104 -12.86 -8.34 10.83
C SER A 104 -12.24 -7.34 9.85
N ALA A 105 -11.20 -6.62 10.21
CA ALA A 105 -10.39 -5.84 9.26
C ALA A 105 -9.73 -6.82 8.29
N GLU A 106 -10.48 -7.19 7.25
CA GLU A 106 -10.06 -8.20 6.29
C GLU A 106 -9.21 -7.55 5.19
N PRO A 107 -8.10 -8.18 4.79
CA PRO A 107 -7.29 -7.73 3.68
C PRO A 107 -8.00 -7.97 2.34
N ALA A 108 -7.63 -7.19 1.33
CA ALA A 108 -7.88 -7.56 -0.06
C ALA A 108 -6.89 -8.66 -0.45
N VAL A 109 -7.41 -9.84 -0.77
CA VAL A 109 -6.60 -11.04 -1.02
C VAL A 109 -6.73 -11.46 -2.48
N PHE A 110 -5.58 -11.68 -3.12
CA PHE A 110 -5.48 -12.11 -4.52
C PHE A 110 -4.62 -13.37 -4.61
N GLU A 111 -5.07 -14.34 -5.36
CA GLU A 111 -4.30 -15.52 -5.73
C GLU A 111 -3.68 -15.30 -7.10
N TRP A 112 -2.36 -15.32 -7.17
CA TRP A 112 -1.56 -15.24 -8.38
C TRP A 112 -1.12 -16.63 -8.80
N GLN A 113 -1.54 -17.09 -9.95
CA GLN A 113 -1.19 -18.40 -10.50
C GLN A 113 -0.35 -18.22 -11.77
N LEU A 114 0.85 -18.76 -11.74
CA LEU A 114 1.73 -18.87 -12.92
C LEU A 114 1.66 -20.29 -13.45
N ALA A 115 1.51 -20.43 -14.79
CA ALA A 115 1.72 -21.69 -15.45
C ALA A 115 3.24 -21.94 -15.59
N ASP A 116 3.78 -22.87 -14.79
CA ASP A 116 5.11 -23.41 -15.07
C ASP A 116 5.01 -24.31 -16.33
N GLY A 117 5.89 -24.11 -17.32
CA GLY A 117 5.93 -24.90 -18.57
C GLY A 117 6.05 -26.42 -18.39
N ARG A 118 6.12 -26.89 -17.15
CA ARG A 118 6.09 -28.31 -16.73
C ARG A 118 4.73 -28.76 -16.20
N ASN A 119 3.65 -28.01 -16.49
CA ASN A 119 2.29 -28.29 -16.02
C ASN A 119 2.13 -28.24 -14.47
N ARG A 120 3.01 -27.53 -13.75
CA ARG A 120 2.87 -27.20 -12.35
C ARG A 120 2.38 -25.78 -12.20
N GLN A 121 1.26 -25.61 -11.54
CA GLN A 121 0.80 -24.28 -11.13
C GLN A 121 1.56 -23.88 -9.85
N ARG A 122 2.26 -22.73 -9.91
CA ARG A 122 2.76 -22.07 -8.71
C ARG A 122 1.72 -21.03 -8.31
N SER A 123 1.23 -21.14 -7.10
CA SER A 123 0.27 -20.20 -6.55
C SER A 123 0.95 -19.36 -5.46
N THR A 124 0.76 -18.05 -5.50
CA THR A 124 1.20 -17.10 -4.48
C THR A 124 -0.01 -16.27 -4.06
N ILE A 125 -0.22 -16.12 -2.76
CA ILE A 125 -1.32 -15.33 -2.21
C ILE A 125 -0.78 -13.97 -1.77
N PHE A 126 -1.31 -12.90 -2.35
CA PHE A 126 -1.03 -11.53 -1.93
C PHE A 126 -2.18 -11.01 -1.07
N SER A 127 -1.84 -10.49 0.09
CA SER A 127 -2.80 -9.87 1.00
C SER A 127 -2.44 -8.42 1.24
N PHE A 128 -3.36 -7.50 0.96
CA PHE A 128 -3.17 -6.06 1.13
C PHE A 128 -4.09 -5.54 2.23
N TYR A 129 -3.50 -4.92 3.25
CA TYR A 129 -4.23 -4.26 4.32
C TYR A 129 -4.32 -2.76 4.08
N ASP A 130 -5.55 -2.23 4.06
CA ASP A 130 -5.81 -0.80 4.07
C ASP A 130 -5.82 -0.27 5.51
N THR A 131 -4.98 0.70 5.80
CA THR A 131 -4.82 1.29 7.13
C THR A 131 -5.37 2.70 7.16
N ALA A 132 -6.19 3.04 8.17
CA ALA A 132 -6.60 4.42 8.38
C ALA A 132 -5.37 5.30 8.68
N GLY A 133 -5.24 6.44 7.98
CA GLY A 133 -4.09 7.34 8.15
C GLY A 133 -3.99 7.91 9.57
N GLU A 134 -5.13 8.13 10.20
CA GLU A 134 -5.24 8.63 11.58
C GLU A 134 -4.64 7.66 12.61
N ASP A 135 -4.69 6.35 12.35
CA ASP A 135 -4.09 5.34 13.22
C ASP A 135 -2.56 5.34 13.13
N LEU A 136 -2.00 5.89 12.04
CA LEU A 136 -0.57 6.03 11.84
C LEU A 136 0.00 7.36 12.35
N ALA A 137 -0.85 8.31 12.71
CA ALA A 137 -0.43 9.63 13.18
C ALA A 137 0.18 9.60 14.59
N SER A 138 -0.08 8.55 15.40
CA SER A 138 0.50 8.40 16.73
C SER A 138 1.11 7.01 16.91
N MET A 139 2.21 6.96 17.71
CA MET A 139 2.91 5.69 17.94
C MET A 139 2.06 4.68 18.71
N ASP A 140 1.25 5.14 19.67
CA ASP A 140 0.41 4.25 20.46
C ASP A 140 -0.65 3.56 19.60
N ARG A 141 -1.30 4.30 18.68
CA ARG A 141 -2.25 3.73 17.73
C ARG A 141 -1.57 2.81 16.73
N THR A 142 -0.40 3.20 16.22
CA THR A 142 0.37 2.39 15.29
C THR A 142 0.73 1.03 15.89
N ARG A 143 1.05 0.96 17.19
CA ARG A 143 1.32 -0.30 17.90
C ARG A 143 0.10 -1.21 18.03
N GLU A 144 -1.11 -0.67 18.02
CA GLU A 144 -2.34 -1.46 18.01
C GLU A 144 -2.56 -2.20 16.68
N LEU A 145 -1.87 -1.77 15.61
CA LEU A 145 -1.95 -2.37 14.28
C LEU A 145 -1.01 -3.59 14.17
N ASN A 146 -1.33 -4.64 14.92
CA ASN A 146 -0.50 -5.86 15.00
C ASN A 146 -0.17 -6.48 13.63
N TYR A 147 -1.05 -6.33 12.64
CA TYR A 147 -0.82 -6.85 11.30
C TYR A 147 0.36 -6.17 10.59
N LEU A 148 0.64 -4.88 10.85
CA LEU A 148 1.80 -4.18 10.28
C LEU A 148 3.12 -4.79 10.77
N ALA A 149 3.16 -5.24 12.02
CA ALA A 149 4.31 -5.98 12.56
C ALA A 149 4.52 -7.32 11.86
N ALA A 150 3.47 -7.91 11.27
CA ALA A 150 3.51 -9.19 10.58
C ALA A 150 3.68 -9.06 9.04
N THR A 151 3.73 -7.86 8.48
CA THR A 151 3.88 -7.67 7.02
C THR A 151 5.24 -8.12 6.51
N ASP A 152 5.28 -8.68 5.32
CA ASP A 152 6.53 -9.03 4.61
C ASP A 152 7.08 -7.84 3.82
N GLY A 153 6.23 -6.88 3.49
CA GLY A 153 6.58 -5.63 2.82
C GLY A 153 5.59 -4.52 3.11
N VAL A 154 5.98 -3.30 2.84
CA VAL A 154 5.15 -2.10 3.06
C VAL A 154 5.09 -1.25 1.81
N ILE A 155 3.91 -0.74 1.49
CA ILE A 155 3.71 0.32 0.51
C ILE A 155 3.42 1.61 1.27
N LEU A 156 4.32 2.58 1.17
CA LEU A 156 4.16 3.92 1.73
C LEU A 156 3.59 4.86 0.67
N LEU A 157 2.35 5.28 0.86
CA LEU A 157 1.68 6.21 -0.04
C LEU A 157 1.90 7.64 0.44
N LEU A 158 2.56 8.43 -0.38
CA LEU A 158 2.86 9.84 -0.15
C LEU A 158 1.86 10.72 -0.88
N ASP A 159 1.26 11.65 -0.15
CA ASP A 159 0.49 12.75 -0.71
C ASP A 159 1.43 13.94 -0.96
N PRO A 160 1.64 14.37 -2.21
CA PRO A 160 2.49 15.54 -2.50
C PRO A 160 2.07 16.81 -1.76
N PHE A 161 0.78 16.98 -1.50
CA PHE A 161 0.26 18.15 -0.77
C PHE A 161 0.64 18.17 0.71
N GLY A 162 1.07 17.03 1.29
CA GLY A 162 1.59 16.96 2.66
C GLY A 162 2.99 17.55 2.84
N PHE A 163 3.70 17.89 1.75
CA PHE A 163 5.02 18.51 1.81
C PHE A 163 4.91 20.03 1.83
N THR A 164 5.71 20.67 2.70
CA THR A 164 5.64 22.12 2.92
C THR A 164 5.90 22.95 1.65
N GLY A 165 6.74 22.45 0.74
CA GLY A 165 7.00 23.07 -0.55
C GLY A 165 5.76 23.20 -1.44
N ASN A 166 4.73 22.39 -1.19
CA ASN A 166 3.51 22.34 -2.01
C ASN A 166 2.28 22.94 -1.32
N HIS A 167 2.38 23.48 -0.11
CA HIS A 167 1.22 23.98 0.63
C HIS A 167 0.48 25.12 -0.09
N ASP A 168 1.19 26.01 -0.80
CA ASP A 168 0.55 27.09 -1.55
C ASP A 168 -0.26 26.54 -2.75
N LEU A 169 0.28 25.53 -3.43
CA LEU A 169 -0.44 24.84 -4.49
C LEU A 169 -1.66 24.09 -3.92
N ALA A 170 -1.50 23.41 -2.78
CA ALA A 170 -2.58 22.71 -2.10
C ALA A 170 -3.75 23.65 -1.76
N ARG A 171 -3.46 24.83 -1.19
CA ARG A 171 -4.46 25.87 -0.90
C ARG A 171 -5.15 26.36 -2.17
N SER A 172 -4.40 26.59 -3.24
CA SER A 172 -4.96 27.03 -4.54
C SER A 172 -5.90 25.99 -5.17
N LYS A 173 -5.69 24.70 -4.87
CA LYS A 173 -6.54 23.58 -5.31
C LYS A 173 -7.68 23.28 -4.33
N GLY A 174 -7.80 24.03 -3.21
CA GLY A 174 -8.87 23.85 -2.23
C GLY A 174 -8.68 22.63 -1.33
N VAL A 175 -7.45 22.18 -1.10
CA VAL A 175 -7.14 21.11 -0.13
C VAL A 175 -7.40 21.63 1.28
N ASP A 176 -8.06 20.82 2.10
CA ASP A 176 -8.39 21.15 3.49
C ASP A 176 -7.10 21.38 4.30
N GLU A 177 -7.02 22.50 5.01
CA GLU A 177 -5.89 22.86 5.87
C GLU A 177 -5.58 21.78 6.92
N ASP A 178 -6.60 21.11 7.44
CA ASP A 178 -6.41 20.03 8.43
C ASP A 178 -5.60 18.85 7.86
N LEU A 179 -5.67 18.61 6.55
CA LEU A 179 -4.87 17.57 5.89
C LEU A 179 -3.41 17.97 5.68
N LEU A 180 -3.09 19.28 5.67
CA LEU A 180 -1.74 19.78 5.51
C LEU A 180 -0.89 19.65 6.79
N HIS A 181 -1.53 19.37 7.91
CA HIS A 181 -0.84 19.16 9.19
C HIS A 181 -0.33 17.72 9.38
N ASP A 182 -0.87 16.76 8.62
CA ASP A 182 -0.47 15.36 8.70
C ASP A 182 0.82 15.14 7.88
N ARG A 183 1.95 15.05 8.57
CA ARG A 183 3.27 14.97 7.93
C ARG A 183 3.63 13.53 7.55
N PRO A 184 4.03 13.27 6.29
CA PRO A 184 4.46 11.94 5.87
C PRO A 184 5.65 11.38 6.69
N GLU A 185 6.53 12.28 7.17
CA GLU A 185 7.68 11.90 8.00
C GLU A 185 7.27 11.31 9.35
N ASP A 186 6.16 11.78 9.93
CA ASP A 186 5.69 11.26 11.23
C ASP A 186 5.14 9.84 11.07
N VAL A 187 4.38 9.59 10.00
CA VAL A 187 3.93 8.24 9.63
C VAL A 187 5.13 7.32 9.41
N LEU A 188 6.10 7.75 8.60
CA LEU A 188 7.31 6.93 8.34
C LEU A 188 8.08 6.63 9.63
N ARG A 189 8.22 7.61 10.54
CA ARG A 189 8.89 7.42 11.83
C ARG A 189 8.20 6.35 12.67
N ASN A 190 6.88 6.40 12.77
CA ASN A 190 6.10 5.43 13.53
C ASN A 190 6.21 4.02 12.95
N ILE A 191 6.18 3.89 11.62
CA ILE A 191 6.37 2.61 10.92
C ILE A 191 7.78 2.07 11.13
N VAL A 192 8.81 2.91 11.02
CA VAL A 192 10.21 2.51 11.26
C VAL A 192 10.36 1.96 12.69
N GLU A 193 9.80 2.63 13.68
CA GLU A 193 9.89 2.20 15.07
C GLU A 193 9.16 0.86 15.28
N LEU A 194 7.95 0.71 14.74
CA LEU A 194 7.18 -0.53 14.81
C LEU A 194 7.95 -1.71 14.18
N LEU A 195 8.45 -1.53 12.95
CA LEU A 195 9.16 -2.59 12.24
C LEU A 195 10.49 -2.94 12.92
N ARG A 196 11.23 -1.95 13.46
CA ARG A 196 12.44 -2.21 14.23
C ARG A 196 12.15 -3.03 15.49
N GLN A 197 11.05 -2.77 16.17
CA GLN A 197 10.64 -3.54 17.35
C GLN A 197 10.21 -4.95 16.95
N ALA A 198 9.40 -5.09 15.90
CA ALA A 198 8.92 -6.39 15.42
C ALA A 198 10.07 -7.32 14.99
N ASP A 199 11.03 -6.79 14.24
CA ASP A 199 12.16 -7.54 13.69
C ASP A 199 13.37 -7.58 14.63
N GLN A 200 13.29 -6.96 15.81
CA GLN A 200 14.39 -6.82 16.77
C GLN A 200 15.67 -6.21 16.14
N VAL A 201 15.46 -5.24 15.24
CA VAL A 201 16.55 -4.59 14.50
C VAL A 201 17.26 -3.56 15.39
N GLY A 202 18.53 -3.80 15.72
CA GLY A 202 19.34 -2.85 16.48
C GLY A 202 19.61 -1.55 15.72
N SER A 203 19.92 -0.46 16.44
CA SER A 203 20.05 0.91 15.91
C SER A 203 21.06 1.08 14.76
N LYS A 204 22.05 0.19 14.67
CA LYS A 204 23.08 0.22 13.60
C LYS A 204 22.75 -0.60 12.37
N LYS A 205 21.64 -1.35 12.39
CA LYS A 205 21.20 -2.20 11.27
C LYS A 205 20.01 -1.57 10.56
N LYS A 206 19.87 -1.86 9.28
CA LYS A 206 18.73 -1.47 8.47
C LYS A 206 17.63 -2.56 8.53
N ILE A 207 16.38 -2.12 8.35
CA ILE A 207 15.24 -3.01 8.19
C ILE A 207 15.38 -3.71 6.84
N SER A 208 15.24 -5.03 6.83
CA SER A 208 15.38 -5.84 5.60
C SER A 208 14.07 -6.00 4.83
N ARG A 209 12.92 -5.69 5.46
CA ARG A 209 11.62 -5.71 4.77
C ARG A 209 11.63 -4.70 3.62
N PRO A 210 11.22 -5.09 2.41
CA PRO A 210 11.13 -4.17 1.29
C PRO A 210 10.07 -3.10 1.53
N LEU A 211 10.35 -1.89 1.07
CA LEU A 211 9.40 -0.78 1.11
C LEU A 211 9.27 -0.19 -0.28
N ALA A 212 8.02 -0.07 -0.76
CA ALA A 212 7.69 0.67 -1.96
C ALA A 212 7.15 2.05 -1.58
N VAL A 213 7.72 3.09 -2.16
CA VAL A 213 7.23 4.47 -2.05
C VAL A 213 6.36 4.77 -3.27
N VAL A 214 5.15 5.19 -3.03
CA VAL A 214 4.19 5.53 -4.10
C VAL A 214 3.71 6.95 -3.89
N VAL A 215 3.86 7.78 -4.91
CA VAL A 215 3.34 9.16 -4.91
C VAL A 215 1.93 9.15 -5.49
N SER A 216 0.96 9.57 -4.69
CA SER A 216 -0.42 9.75 -5.13
C SER A 216 -0.65 11.13 -5.76
N LYS A 217 -1.81 11.35 -6.39
CA LYS A 217 -2.25 12.66 -6.90
C LYS A 217 -1.20 13.37 -7.78
N ILE A 218 -0.32 12.61 -8.42
CA ILE A 218 0.77 13.14 -9.24
C ILE A 218 0.26 13.94 -10.45
N ASP A 219 -0.94 13.61 -10.90
CA ASP A 219 -1.65 14.33 -11.95
C ASP A 219 -1.85 15.82 -11.65
N ALA A 220 -1.99 16.20 -10.39
CA ALA A 220 -2.09 17.60 -9.96
C ALA A 220 -0.79 18.39 -10.19
N PHE A 221 0.32 17.70 -10.43
CA PHE A 221 1.67 18.26 -10.61
C PHE A 221 2.18 18.09 -12.05
N PHE A 222 1.40 17.52 -12.97
CA PHE A 222 1.86 17.29 -14.34
C PHE A 222 2.31 18.57 -15.05
N ASP A 223 1.70 19.73 -14.77
CA ASP A 223 2.12 21.00 -15.37
C ASP A 223 3.56 21.41 -14.96
N SER A 224 4.06 20.92 -13.82
CA SER A 224 5.42 21.20 -13.33
C SER A 224 6.41 20.06 -13.61
N ILE A 225 5.94 18.90 -14.06
CA ILE A 225 6.79 17.76 -14.43
C ILE A 225 7.11 17.86 -15.93
N ASP A 226 8.38 17.74 -16.27
CA ASP A 226 8.86 17.76 -17.65
C ASP A 226 8.10 16.72 -18.50
N GLU A 227 7.76 17.09 -19.74
CA GLU A 227 7.05 16.19 -20.67
C GLU A 227 7.85 14.93 -20.98
N ASP A 228 9.18 15.01 -21.00
CA ASP A 228 10.09 13.87 -21.23
C ASP A 228 10.35 13.03 -19.98
N SER A 229 9.82 13.42 -18.82
CA SER A 229 10.00 12.72 -17.56
C SER A 229 9.51 11.25 -17.64
N PRO A 230 10.24 10.29 -17.07
CA PRO A 230 9.80 8.90 -16.96
C PRO A 230 8.46 8.77 -16.20
N LEU A 231 8.12 9.74 -15.35
CA LEU A 231 6.84 9.76 -14.63
C LEU A 231 5.61 9.99 -15.53
N ARG A 232 5.81 10.46 -16.75
CA ARG A 232 4.74 10.67 -17.75
C ARG A 232 4.66 9.54 -18.77
N ARG A 233 5.67 8.66 -18.81
CA ARG A 233 5.69 7.55 -19.75
C ARG A 233 4.78 6.41 -19.29
N PRO A 234 4.12 5.69 -20.21
CA PRO A 234 3.47 4.45 -19.85
C PRO A 234 4.52 3.43 -19.38
N SER A 235 4.15 2.62 -18.39
CA SER A 235 5.05 1.56 -17.91
C SER A 235 5.37 0.56 -19.01
N SER A 236 6.54 -0.08 -18.93
CA SER A 236 7.00 -1.11 -19.84
C SER A 236 5.99 -2.26 -19.97
N ASP A 237 5.77 -2.75 -21.20
CA ASP A 237 4.93 -3.90 -21.50
C ASP A 237 5.68 -5.25 -21.41
N GLN A 238 6.96 -5.21 -20.99
CA GLN A 238 7.77 -6.43 -20.89
C GLN A 238 7.21 -7.43 -19.88
N PRO A 239 7.26 -8.74 -20.13
CA PRO A 239 6.71 -9.78 -19.26
C PRO A 239 7.58 -10.05 -18.01
N TYR A 240 8.41 -9.12 -17.65
CA TYR A 240 9.30 -9.16 -16.48
C TYR A 240 9.40 -7.76 -15.82
N PHE A 241 9.92 -7.73 -14.62
CA PHE A 241 10.20 -6.48 -13.93
C PHE A 241 11.41 -5.79 -14.60
N ASP A 242 11.21 -4.56 -15.08
CA ASP A 242 12.26 -3.73 -15.64
C ASP A 242 12.94 -2.92 -14.54
N GLU A 243 14.13 -3.38 -14.14
CA GLU A 243 14.87 -2.75 -13.06
C GLU A 243 15.43 -1.37 -13.48
N ALA A 244 15.78 -1.20 -14.74
CA ALA A 244 16.32 0.07 -15.25
C ALA A 244 15.21 1.15 -15.25
N GLU A 245 14.03 0.83 -15.76
CA GLU A 245 12.86 1.71 -15.68
C GLU A 245 12.51 2.05 -14.23
N SER A 246 12.50 1.05 -13.35
CA SER A 246 12.22 1.26 -11.93
C SER A 246 13.24 2.19 -11.26
N LEU A 247 14.52 2.10 -11.63
CA LEU A 247 15.56 2.97 -11.09
C LEU A 247 15.43 4.39 -11.62
N GLU A 248 15.14 4.57 -12.91
CA GLU A 248 14.90 5.88 -13.53
C GLU A 248 13.72 6.59 -12.85
N VAL A 249 12.61 5.89 -12.61
CA VAL A 249 11.45 6.42 -11.88
C VAL A 249 11.84 6.78 -10.44
N HIS A 250 12.60 5.92 -9.76
CA HIS A 250 13.05 6.15 -8.38
C HIS A 250 13.86 7.44 -8.26
N GLU A 251 14.83 7.66 -9.16
CA GLU A 251 15.67 8.86 -9.17
C GLU A 251 14.83 10.13 -9.39
N HIS A 252 13.86 10.09 -10.30
CA HIS A 252 12.99 11.23 -10.56
C HIS A 252 12.05 11.52 -9.38
N VAL A 253 11.50 10.51 -8.74
CA VAL A 253 10.69 10.69 -7.51
C VAL A 253 11.54 11.27 -6.38
N ALA A 254 12.79 10.82 -6.22
CA ALA A 254 13.70 11.37 -5.22
C ALA A 254 13.99 12.86 -5.47
N MET A 255 14.19 13.27 -6.72
CA MET A 255 14.38 14.69 -7.09
C MET A 255 13.12 15.51 -6.75
N LEU A 256 11.92 15.04 -7.11
CA LEU A 256 10.68 15.73 -6.77
C LEU A 256 10.47 15.86 -5.26
N LEU A 257 10.77 14.81 -4.50
CA LEU A 257 10.68 14.87 -3.04
C LEU A 257 11.62 15.92 -2.44
N ASP A 258 12.83 16.06 -2.99
CA ASP A 258 13.78 17.10 -2.55
C ASP A 258 13.24 18.51 -2.88
N GLU A 259 12.74 18.73 -4.09
CA GLU A 259 12.09 19.99 -4.51
C GLU A 259 10.89 20.33 -3.61
N TRP A 260 10.10 19.35 -3.21
CA TRP A 260 8.95 19.53 -2.32
C TRP A 260 9.30 19.69 -0.84
N SER A 261 10.60 19.79 -0.52
CA SER A 261 11.11 19.86 0.85
C SER A 261 10.99 18.54 1.64
N GLY A 262 10.93 17.42 0.94
CA GLY A 262 10.86 16.07 1.48
C GLY A 262 12.21 15.39 1.74
N GLY A 263 13.35 16.12 1.66
CA GLY A 263 14.69 15.56 1.86
C GLY A 263 14.90 14.89 3.22
N GLY A 264 14.13 15.30 4.24
CA GLY A 264 14.11 14.63 5.55
C GLY A 264 13.54 13.21 5.48
N LEU A 265 12.48 13.01 4.71
CA LEU A 265 11.87 11.70 4.47
C LEU A 265 12.81 10.78 3.70
N LEU A 266 13.43 11.27 2.62
CA LEU A 266 14.41 10.49 1.83
C LEU A 266 15.55 10.00 2.72
N ARG A 267 16.15 10.89 3.51
CA ARG A 267 17.22 10.51 4.45
C ARG A 267 16.76 9.48 5.47
N MET A 268 15.52 9.57 5.94
CA MET A 268 14.96 8.58 6.87
C MET A 268 14.81 7.22 6.21
N LEU A 269 14.39 7.15 4.94
CA LEU A 269 14.31 5.93 4.14
C LEU A 269 15.70 5.30 3.98
N GLU A 270 16.68 6.07 3.53
CA GLU A 270 18.06 5.62 3.31
C GLU A 270 18.72 5.08 4.59
N LEU A 271 18.48 5.73 5.73
CA LEU A 271 19.06 5.32 7.00
C LEU A 271 18.42 4.06 7.58
N ASN A 272 17.14 3.82 7.31
CA ASN A 272 16.39 2.80 8.00
C ASN A 272 16.12 1.53 7.19
N PHE A 273 16.04 1.61 5.86
CA PHE A 273 15.73 0.46 5.01
C PHE A 273 16.94 0.02 4.18
N SER A 274 17.12 -1.30 4.04
CA SER A 274 18.14 -1.87 3.16
C SER A 274 17.72 -1.80 1.70
N THR A 275 16.42 -1.87 1.43
CA THR A 275 15.84 -1.85 0.10
C THR A 275 14.54 -1.04 0.11
N PHE A 276 14.50 0.00 -0.72
CA PHE A 276 13.26 0.74 -1.04
C PHE A 276 13.30 1.24 -2.49
N ARG A 277 12.14 1.45 -3.06
CA ARG A 277 11.95 2.00 -4.39
C ARG A 277 10.76 2.93 -4.39
#